data_02b498f378ec1279442000d95b7e94a3
#
_entry.id   02b498f378ec1279442000d95b7e94a3
#
_cell.length_a   1.000
_cell.length_b   1.000
_cell.length_c   1.000
_cell.angle_alpha   90.00
_cell.angle_beta   90.00
_cell.angle_gamma   90.00
#
_symmetry.space_group_name_H-M   'P 1'
#
loop_
_entity.id
_entity.type
_entity.pdbx_description
1 polymer ?
#
loop_
_entity_poly.entity_id
_entity_poly.type
_entity_poly.pdbx_seq_one_letter_code
_entity_poly.pdbx_strand_id
1 'polypeptide(L)'
;LLCAFLNYASRNTLFILDEPEAALSPQRQLALLVRIHELVNNGCQLIISTHSPILMAYPNADIYAIDDTGAHVTPYEETEHYQLTKYFLTHTEQMMKELLG
;
A
#
# COMPACT_ATOMS: atom_id res chain seq x y z
N LEU A 1 16.41 -2.01 -8.46
CA LEU A 1 16.61 -0.70 -7.83
C LEU A 1 16.09 -0.69 -6.39
N LEU A 2 14.86 -1.17 -6.20
CA LEU A 2 14.28 -1.23 -4.85
C LEU A 2 15.10 -2.14 -3.93
N CYS A 3 15.53 -3.30 -4.42
CA CYS A 3 16.33 -4.24 -3.63
C CYS A 3 17.68 -3.63 -3.22
N ALA A 4 18.37 -2.94 -4.15
CA ALA A 4 19.63 -2.28 -3.85
C ALA A 4 19.44 -1.19 -2.80
N PHE A 5 18.34 -0.41 -2.93
CA PHE A 5 18.02 0.65 -1.99
C PHE A 5 17.79 0.10 -0.57
N LEU A 6 17.01 -0.98 -0.45
CA LEU A 6 16.71 -1.60 0.84
C LEU A 6 17.93 -2.26 1.49
N ASN A 7 18.88 -2.75 0.70
CA ASN A 7 20.09 -3.39 1.23
C ASN A 7 21.00 -2.43 1.97
N TYR A 8 20.90 -1.12 1.69
CA TYR A 8 21.69 -0.10 2.36
C TYR A 8 20.95 0.58 3.51
N ALA A 9 19.77 0.04 3.89
CA ALA A 9 18.99 0.61 4.96
C ALA A 9 19.73 0.49 6.30
N SER A 10 19.77 1.58 7.03
CA SER A 10 20.32 1.65 8.37
C SER A 10 19.30 2.24 9.33
N ARG A 11 19.60 2.21 10.64
CA ARG A 11 18.75 2.82 11.67
C ARG A 11 18.53 4.29 11.37
N ASN A 12 17.34 4.77 11.70
CA ASN A 12 16.94 6.17 11.59
C ASN A 12 17.00 6.71 10.15
N THR A 13 16.90 5.81 9.18
CA THR A 13 16.83 6.20 7.78
C THR A 13 15.37 6.48 7.41
N LEU A 14 15.15 7.53 6.62
CA LEU A 14 13.85 7.82 6.03
C LEU A 14 13.84 7.32 4.59
N PHE A 15 12.85 6.49 4.27
CA PHE A 15 12.60 6.03 2.91
C PHE A 15 11.34 6.69 2.37
N ILE A 16 11.42 7.22 1.17
CA ILE A 16 10.28 7.76 0.45
C ILE A 16 10.09 6.91 -0.80
N LEU A 17 8.96 6.20 -0.88
CA LEU A 17 8.65 5.32 -1.99
C LEU A 17 7.41 5.84 -2.71
N ASP A 18 7.50 5.95 -4.04
CA ASP A 18 6.41 6.42 -4.88
C ASP A 18 5.90 5.26 -5.74
N GLU A 19 4.69 4.82 -5.46
CA GLU A 19 4.02 3.71 -6.14
C GLU A 19 4.92 2.49 -6.36
N PRO A 20 5.49 1.94 -5.27
CA PRO A 20 6.42 0.81 -5.42
C PRO A 20 5.74 -0.44 -5.99
N GLU A 21 4.41 -0.54 -5.87
CA GLU A 21 3.65 -1.67 -6.40
C GLU A 21 3.60 -1.70 -7.93
N ALA A 22 3.91 -0.60 -8.62
CA ALA A 22 3.76 -0.49 -10.07
C ALA A 22 4.52 -1.57 -10.85
N ALA A 23 5.64 -2.05 -10.32
CA ALA A 23 6.46 -3.09 -10.93
C ALA A 23 6.36 -4.43 -10.19
N LEU A 24 5.40 -4.59 -9.25
CA LEU A 24 5.35 -5.75 -8.37
C LEU A 24 4.06 -6.52 -8.55
N SER A 25 4.18 -7.85 -8.69
CA SER A 25 3.04 -8.76 -8.59
C SER A 25 2.46 -8.72 -7.17
N PRO A 26 1.21 -9.18 -6.96
CA PRO A 26 0.66 -9.29 -5.60
C PRO A 26 1.57 -10.06 -4.63
N GLN A 27 2.15 -11.17 -5.10
CA GLN A 27 3.06 -11.95 -4.26
C GLN A 27 4.31 -11.15 -3.87
N ARG A 28 4.86 -10.36 -4.79
CA ARG A 28 6.02 -9.52 -4.51
C ARG A 28 5.67 -8.35 -3.60
N GLN A 29 4.44 -7.86 -3.66
CA GLN A 29 3.96 -6.86 -2.71
C GLN A 29 3.92 -7.42 -1.29
N LEU A 30 3.52 -8.69 -1.12
CA LEU A 30 3.58 -9.35 0.18
C LEU A 30 5.02 -9.46 0.69
N ALA A 31 5.96 -9.78 -0.19
CA ALA A 31 7.39 -9.80 0.17
C ALA A 31 7.89 -8.41 0.58
N LEU A 32 7.41 -7.37 -0.10
CA LEU A 32 7.75 -5.99 0.27
C LEU A 32 7.23 -5.64 1.66
N LEU A 33 6.04 -6.10 2.04
CA LEU A 33 5.53 -5.89 3.40
C LEU A 33 6.46 -6.47 4.46
N VAL A 34 6.99 -7.66 4.22
CA VAL A 34 7.96 -8.28 5.13
C VAL A 34 9.20 -7.39 5.26
N ARG A 35 9.68 -6.87 4.16
CA ARG A 35 10.85 -6.00 4.13
C ARG A 35 10.59 -4.67 4.85
N ILE A 36 9.42 -4.09 4.64
CA ILE A 36 8.99 -2.88 5.35
C ILE A 36 9.01 -3.13 6.86
N HIS A 37 8.50 -4.28 7.28
CA HIS A 37 8.45 -4.64 8.70
C HIS A 37 9.86 -4.73 9.30
N GLU A 38 10.79 -5.31 8.59
CA GLU A 38 12.19 -5.37 9.04
C GLU A 38 12.77 -3.95 9.20
N LEU A 39 12.51 -3.06 8.26
CA LEU A 39 12.99 -1.69 8.30
C LEU A 39 12.40 -0.92 9.47
N VAL A 40 11.10 -1.04 9.68
CA VAL A 40 10.41 -0.38 10.80
C VAL A 40 10.98 -0.88 12.12
N ASN A 41 11.22 -2.18 12.26
CA ASN A 41 11.79 -2.75 13.47
C ASN A 41 13.24 -2.29 13.71
N ASN A 42 13.93 -1.85 12.67
CA ASN A 42 15.27 -1.29 12.78
C ASN A 42 15.28 0.23 12.98
N GLY A 43 14.11 0.82 13.22
CA GLY A 43 14.00 2.24 13.51
C GLY A 43 13.94 3.12 12.28
N CYS A 44 13.68 2.55 11.10
CA CYS A 44 13.50 3.32 9.88
C CYS A 44 12.08 3.87 9.79
N GLN A 45 11.92 5.04 9.16
CA GLN A 45 10.63 5.60 8.82
C GLN A 45 10.41 5.46 7.32
N LEU A 46 9.19 5.11 6.92
CA LEU A 46 8.83 5.02 5.52
C LEU A 46 7.62 5.91 5.25
N ILE A 47 7.69 6.65 4.15
CA ILE A 47 6.57 7.40 3.61
C ILE A 47 6.31 6.80 2.23
N ILE A 48 5.13 6.26 2.02
CA ILE A 48 4.81 5.50 0.81
C ILE A 48 3.57 6.12 0.16
N SER A 49 3.73 6.57 -1.09
CA SER A 49 2.60 6.93 -1.93
C SER A 49 2.18 5.68 -2.68
N THR A 50 0.92 5.24 -2.52
CA THR A 50 0.49 3.97 -3.08
C THR A 50 -1.01 3.94 -3.34
N HIS A 51 -1.41 3.11 -4.31
CA HIS A 51 -2.80 2.74 -4.56
C HIS A 51 -3.06 1.27 -4.21
N SER A 52 -2.07 0.59 -3.63
CA SER A 52 -2.17 -0.84 -3.35
C SER A 52 -2.88 -1.13 -2.03
N PRO A 53 -4.04 -1.81 -2.05
CA PRO A 53 -4.68 -2.24 -0.80
C PRO A 53 -3.84 -3.28 -0.04
N ILE A 54 -2.89 -3.92 -0.69
CA ILE A 54 -1.96 -4.84 -0.01
C ILE A 54 -0.98 -4.04 0.85
N LEU A 55 -0.34 -3.01 0.27
CA LEU A 55 0.64 -2.22 1.01
C LEU A 55 0.00 -1.39 2.12
N MET A 56 -1.22 -0.88 1.89
CA MET A 56 -1.95 -0.12 2.90
C MET A 56 -2.33 -0.95 4.12
N ALA A 57 -2.31 -2.28 4.01
CA ALA A 57 -2.70 -3.18 5.09
C ALA A 57 -1.64 -3.29 6.19
N TYR A 58 -0.49 -2.65 6.06
CA TYR A 58 0.56 -2.75 7.06
C TYR A 58 0.03 -2.33 8.44
N PRO A 59 0.22 -3.17 9.48
CA PRO A 59 -0.32 -2.89 10.81
C PRO A 59 0.20 -1.57 11.38
N ASN A 60 -0.70 -0.79 11.97
CA ASN A 60 -0.39 0.48 12.63
C ASN A 60 0.13 1.58 11.69
N ALA A 61 -0.01 1.40 10.38
CA ALA A 61 0.31 2.47 9.44
C ALA A 61 -0.72 3.59 9.55
N ASP A 62 -0.25 4.83 9.46
CA ASP A 62 -1.13 5.98 9.33
C ASP A 62 -1.42 6.19 7.85
N ILE A 63 -2.67 6.01 7.46
CA ILE A 63 -3.08 6.18 6.07
C ILE A 63 -3.72 7.56 5.92
N TYR A 64 -3.18 8.35 4.98
CA TYR A 64 -3.71 9.67 4.65
C TYR A 64 -4.37 9.60 3.28
N ALA A 65 -5.70 9.72 3.25
CA ALA A 65 -6.42 9.90 1.99
C ALA A 65 -6.32 11.37 1.58
N ILE A 66 -5.90 11.61 0.35
CA ILE A 66 -5.70 12.97 -0.16
C ILE A 66 -6.78 13.27 -1.19
N ASP A 67 -7.53 14.35 -0.99
CA ASP A 67 -8.56 14.82 -1.90
C ASP A 67 -8.51 16.34 -2.02
N ASP A 68 -9.53 16.92 -2.66
CA ASP A 68 -9.60 18.38 -2.89
C ASP A 68 -9.67 19.18 -1.59
N THR A 69 -10.07 18.57 -0.49
CA THR A 69 -10.18 19.24 0.81
C THR A 69 -8.94 19.05 1.68
N GLY A 70 -7.95 18.29 1.22
CA GLY A 70 -6.70 18.07 1.92
C GLY A 70 -6.41 16.61 2.23
N ALA A 71 -5.58 16.37 3.25
CA ALA A 71 -5.18 15.04 3.69
C ALA A 71 -5.98 14.65 4.94
N HIS A 72 -6.55 13.45 4.92
CA HIS A 72 -7.39 12.95 6.01
C HIS A 72 -6.90 11.59 6.48
N VAL A 73 -6.66 11.43 7.77
CA VAL A 73 -6.36 10.12 8.35
C VAL A 73 -7.57 9.22 8.18
N THR A 74 -7.37 8.06 7.56
CA THR A 74 -8.46 7.17 7.17
C THR A 74 -8.13 5.74 7.64
N PRO A 75 -9.04 5.06 8.35
CA PRO A 75 -8.85 3.66 8.67
C PRO A 75 -8.74 2.82 7.39
N TYR A 76 -7.94 1.77 7.45
CA TYR A 76 -7.69 0.91 6.28
C TYR A 76 -8.97 0.44 5.61
N GLU A 77 -9.92 -0.08 6.39
CA GLU A 77 -11.17 -0.64 5.87
C GLU A 77 -12.12 0.42 5.31
N GLU A 78 -11.86 1.69 5.57
CA GLU A 78 -12.66 2.80 5.03
C GLU A 78 -12.03 3.43 3.80
N THR A 79 -10.86 2.97 3.36
CA THR A 79 -10.25 3.48 2.13
C THR A 79 -11.05 3.01 0.93
N GLU A 80 -11.14 3.87 -0.09
CA GLU A 80 -11.81 3.53 -1.34
C GLU A 80 -11.15 2.31 -2.01
N HIS A 81 -9.82 2.26 -1.99
CA HIS A 81 -9.06 1.17 -2.59
C HIS A 81 -9.42 -0.18 -1.96
N TYR A 82 -9.49 -0.24 -0.64
CA TYR A 82 -9.88 -1.45 0.06
C TYR A 82 -11.32 -1.84 -0.26
N GLN A 83 -12.25 -0.91 -0.12
CA GLN A 83 -13.68 -1.19 -0.28
C GLN A 83 -14.01 -1.61 -1.71
N LEU A 84 -13.55 -0.86 -2.69
CA LEU A 84 -13.85 -1.15 -4.10
C LEU A 84 -13.21 -2.45 -4.54
N THR A 85 -11.95 -2.68 -4.21
CA THR A 85 -11.24 -3.90 -4.60
C THR A 85 -11.88 -5.12 -3.95
N LYS A 86 -12.20 -5.05 -2.67
CA LYS A 86 -12.85 -6.15 -1.96
C LYS A 86 -14.21 -6.46 -2.58
N TYR A 87 -15.02 -5.44 -2.82
CA TYR A 87 -16.34 -5.62 -3.41
C TYR A 87 -16.22 -6.25 -4.80
N PHE A 88 -15.33 -5.73 -5.63
CA PHE A 88 -15.12 -6.27 -6.98
C PHE A 88 -14.71 -7.74 -6.93
N LEU A 89 -13.75 -8.10 -6.09
CA LEU A 89 -13.25 -9.47 -6.02
C LEU A 89 -14.29 -10.45 -5.48
N THR A 90 -15.19 -9.99 -4.63
CA THR A 90 -16.25 -10.83 -4.05
C THR A 90 -17.54 -10.83 -4.87
N HIS A 91 -17.69 -9.90 -5.83
CA HIS A 91 -18.87 -9.73 -6.68
C HIS A 91 -18.49 -9.55 -8.14
N THR A 92 -17.45 -10.26 -8.58
CA THR A 92 -16.84 -10.05 -9.89
C THR A 92 -17.85 -10.21 -11.03
N GLU A 93 -18.62 -11.30 -11.01
CA GLU A 93 -19.57 -11.61 -12.07
C GLU A 93 -20.66 -10.54 -12.20
N GLN A 94 -21.20 -10.14 -11.06
CA GLN A 94 -22.24 -9.11 -11.00
C GLN A 94 -21.71 -7.76 -11.51
N MET A 95 -20.54 -7.35 -11.05
CA MET A 95 -19.95 -6.09 -11.48
C MET A 95 -19.59 -6.09 -12.96
N MET A 96 -19.10 -7.20 -13.49
CA MET A 96 -18.81 -7.30 -14.92
C MET A 96 -20.07 -7.15 -15.76
N LYS A 97 -21.19 -7.70 -15.32
CA LYS A 97 -22.49 -7.50 -16.01
C LYS A 97 -22.92 -6.04 -15.98
N GLU A 98 -22.80 -5.38 -14.85
CA GLU A 98 -23.19 -3.98 -14.71
C GLU A 98 -22.30 -3.06 -15.56
N LEU A 99 -21.00 -3.32 -15.61
CA LEU A 99 -20.04 -2.48 -16.31
C LEU A 99 -20.05 -2.70 -17.83
N LEU A 100 -20.24 -3.94 -18.27
CA LEU A 100 -20.12 -4.30 -19.68
C LEU A 100 -21.47 -4.47 -20.39
N GLY A 101 -22.56 -4.41 -19.69
CA GLY A 101 -23.90 -4.56 -20.25
C GLY A 101 -24.33 -5.99 -20.39
#